data_d46cf0f6f909c891ba29494e25daa192
#
_entry.id   d46cf0f6f909c891ba29494e25daa192
#
_cell.length_a   1.000
_cell.length_b   1.000
_cell.length_c   1.000
_cell.angle_alpha   90.00
_cell.angle_beta   90.00
_cell.angle_gamma   90.00
#
_symmetry.space_group_name_H-M   'P 1'
#
loop_
_entity.id
_entity.type
_entity.pdbx_description
1 polymer ?
#
loop_
_entity_poly.entity_id
_entity_poly.type
_entity_poly.pdbx_seq_one_letter_code
_entity_poly.pdbx_strand_id
1 'polypeptide(L)'
;MRRAFFVWMLVGLAAGFAGAQAPVPAAKPEASTIPVLMLSDIHFDPFRDPAKVAKLAAAPVTGWEAILKAPDSATQVADFQTLQAACAGAKGLDSNEALFDASLKAEHTHGPGVKFVTISGDLLVHQFDCRFATVMKTEKGYGEFAEKTASYVIKRVEAEFPTASVYVALGNNDSSCGDYALDMHDRFLSGTSKAVVDGLRGASAEDVAQAKTDYEAGGYFSVELVAPMKKTRLLVIDDMYLSKKWATCSKKADKSDPAAVLTWLKSQLDGAAQRGEKVWVMGHIPPGIDVYATLKKGKTCDVNGAETFLAPAGKESLADVLEAHADVITLGLFGHTHMDEMKLLPGKDGGGVPIKGVASISPVDGNMPSFTLAKIDPATTLMDDYAVYVAPNKSGVGGPWTREYGFGETYGQKVFSAASLKQIVGGFRADPQGATAMSQAYEIDFDPLYPIPVLVLGWPQYVCGMDKMTEAEFRSCACAGK
;
A
#
# COMPACT_ATOMS: atom_id res chain seq x y z
N MET A 1 -63.34 -69.32 1.34
CA MET A 1 -64.02 -68.34 2.21
C MET A 1 -63.57 -66.94 1.76
N ARG A 2 -64.47 -66.24 1.05
CA ARG A 2 -64.24 -64.92 0.52
C ARG A 2 -64.59 -63.86 1.57
N ARG A 3 -63.73 -62.93 1.93
CA ARG A 3 -64.11 -61.72 2.69
C ARG A 3 -63.99 -60.50 1.79
N ALA A 4 -65.11 -59.82 1.56
CA ALA A 4 -65.21 -58.56 0.85
C ALA A 4 -64.80 -57.40 1.76
N PHE A 5 -63.99 -56.45 1.22
CA PHE A 5 -63.72 -55.18 1.83
C PHE A 5 -64.54 -54.07 1.17
N PHE A 6 -65.32 -53.41 2.00
CA PHE A 6 -66.06 -52.19 1.62
C PHE A 6 -65.06 -50.97 1.70
N VAL A 7 -65.02 -50.21 0.60
CA VAL A 7 -64.26 -48.94 0.57
C VAL A 7 -65.30 -47.81 0.74
N TRP A 8 -65.11 -47.03 1.79
CA TRP A 8 -65.84 -45.76 1.98
C TRP A 8 -65.10 -44.66 1.32
N MET A 9 -65.72 -43.95 0.35
CA MET A 9 -65.24 -42.71 -0.25
C MET A 9 -65.70 -41.57 0.66
N LEU A 10 -64.72 -40.87 1.26
CA LEU A 10 -64.88 -39.56 1.90
C LEU A 10 -64.50 -38.45 0.92
N VAL A 11 -65.52 -37.70 0.50
CA VAL A 11 -65.37 -36.49 -0.29
C VAL A 11 -65.04 -35.35 0.66
N GLY A 12 -63.79 -34.95 0.67
CA GLY A 12 -63.33 -33.77 1.41
C GLY A 12 -63.38 -32.52 0.55
N LEU A 13 -64.23 -31.56 0.93
CA LEU A 13 -64.20 -30.19 0.36
C LEU A 13 -62.91 -29.50 0.84
N ALA A 14 -61.93 -29.24 -0.06
CA ALA A 14 -60.82 -28.38 0.19
C ALA A 14 -61.22 -26.92 -0.07
N ALA A 15 -61.44 -26.15 0.99
CA ALA A 15 -61.53 -24.69 0.91
C ALA A 15 -60.14 -24.11 0.67
N GLY A 16 -59.88 -23.59 -0.54
CA GLY A 16 -58.62 -22.92 -0.88
C GLY A 16 -58.50 -21.56 -0.16
N PHE A 17 -57.63 -21.48 0.83
CA PHE A 17 -57.15 -20.20 1.32
C PHE A 17 -56.09 -19.67 0.34
N ALA A 18 -56.48 -18.69 -0.46
CA ALA A 18 -55.54 -17.86 -1.22
C ALA A 18 -54.81 -16.95 -0.25
N GLY A 19 -53.67 -17.43 0.28
CA GLY A 19 -52.75 -16.59 1.03
C GLY A 19 -52.11 -15.56 0.10
N ALA A 20 -52.46 -14.29 0.26
CA ALA A 20 -51.75 -13.21 -0.38
C ALA A 20 -50.28 -13.22 0.12
N GLN A 21 -49.35 -13.64 -0.73
CA GLN A 21 -47.93 -13.47 -0.47
C GLN A 21 -47.63 -11.95 -0.41
N ALA A 22 -47.11 -11.50 0.73
CA ALA A 22 -46.59 -10.16 0.86
C ALA A 22 -45.51 -9.93 -0.22
N PRO A 23 -45.47 -8.77 -0.88
CA PRO A 23 -44.44 -8.50 -1.87
C PRO A 23 -43.06 -8.61 -1.21
N VAL A 24 -42.21 -9.47 -1.77
CA VAL A 24 -40.79 -9.54 -1.41
C VAL A 24 -40.24 -8.15 -1.63
N PRO A 25 -39.60 -7.52 -0.62
CA PRO A 25 -38.98 -6.21 -0.81
C PRO A 25 -38.01 -6.32 -2.00
N ALA A 26 -38.15 -5.41 -2.96
CA ALA A 26 -37.20 -5.32 -4.06
C ALA A 26 -35.79 -5.23 -3.47
N ALA A 27 -34.88 -6.12 -3.87
CA ALA A 27 -33.49 -6.05 -3.49
C ALA A 27 -33.02 -4.62 -3.81
N LYS A 28 -32.43 -3.93 -2.82
CA LYS A 28 -31.74 -2.67 -3.08
C LYS A 28 -30.79 -2.91 -4.27
N PRO A 29 -30.75 -1.99 -5.26
CA PRO A 29 -29.72 -2.08 -6.29
C PRO A 29 -28.38 -2.25 -5.59
N GLU A 30 -27.60 -3.25 -5.98
CA GLU A 30 -26.21 -3.34 -5.55
C GLU A 30 -25.57 -1.98 -5.83
N ALA A 31 -25.01 -1.36 -4.80
CA ALA A 31 -24.29 -0.11 -4.96
C ALA A 31 -23.20 -0.34 -6.02
N SER A 32 -23.19 0.48 -7.07
CA SER A 32 -22.19 0.31 -8.14
C SER A 32 -20.84 0.71 -7.59
N THR A 33 -20.02 -0.28 -7.22
CA THR A 33 -18.64 -0.04 -6.81
C THR A 33 -17.78 0.43 -7.98
N ILE A 34 -16.71 1.14 -7.68
CA ILE A 34 -15.70 1.53 -8.66
C ILE A 34 -14.41 0.73 -8.44
N PRO A 35 -13.74 0.31 -9.52
CA PRO A 35 -12.45 -0.35 -9.43
C PRO A 35 -11.33 0.67 -9.18
N VAL A 36 -10.44 0.32 -8.25
CA VAL A 36 -9.25 1.10 -7.87
C VAL A 36 -8.05 0.17 -7.85
N LEU A 37 -6.94 0.62 -8.45
CA LEU A 37 -5.68 -0.10 -8.43
C LEU A 37 -4.79 0.47 -7.32
N MET A 38 -4.21 -0.42 -6.51
CA MET A 38 -3.29 -0.05 -5.44
C MET A 38 -1.94 -0.74 -5.69
N LEU A 39 -0.90 0.06 -5.80
CA LEU A 39 0.49 -0.33 -6.02
C LEU A 39 1.36 0.20 -4.89
N SER A 40 2.46 -0.48 -4.63
CA SER A 40 3.49 -0.04 -3.68
C SER A 40 4.86 -0.62 -4.04
N ASP A 41 5.91 -0.02 -3.53
CA ASP A 41 7.27 -0.57 -3.52
C ASP A 41 7.66 -1.12 -4.90
N ILE A 42 7.55 -0.26 -5.92
CA ILE A 42 7.88 -0.63 -7.31
C ILE A 42 9.37 -0.87 -7.44
N HIS A 43 10.20 -0.06 -6.77
CA HIS A 43 11.66 -0.14 -6.78
C HIS A 43 12.23 -0.36 -8.18
N PHE A 44 11.90 0.55 -9.09
CA PHE A 44 12.35 0.45 -10.47
C PHE A 44 13.86 0.55 -10.59
N ASP A 45 14.47 -0.47 -11.20
CA ASP A 45 15.94 -0.61 -11.37
C ASP A 45 16.40 -0.23 -12.79
N PRO A 46 16.83 1.04 -13.02
CA PRO A 46 17.39 1.48 -14.28
C PRO A 46 18.82 0.98 -14.50
N PHE A 47 19.42 0.33 -13.49
CA PHE A 47 20.81 -0.15 -13.51
C PHE A 47 20.93 -1.60 -13.93
N ARG A 48 19.83 -2.27 -14.31
CA ARG A 48 19.83 -3.70 -14.70
C ARG A 48 20.83 -4.01 -15.82
N ASP A 49 21.00 -3.07 -16.76
CA ASP A 49 22.12 -3.05 -17.71
C ASP A 49 22.96 -1.79 -17.46
N PRO A 50 24.08 -1.90 -16.72
CA PRO A 50 24.93 -0.77 -16.40
C PRO A 50 25.40 0.05 -17.61
N ALA A 51 25.54 -0.60 -18.79
CA ALA A 51 25.95 0.07 -20.01
C ALA A 51 24.89 1.05 -20.57
N LYS A 52 23.63 0.94 -20.15
CA LYS A 52 22.55 1.84 -20.58
C LYS A 52 22.48 3.12 -19.74
N VAL A 53 23.02 3.12 -18.50
CA VAL A 53 22.83 4.21 -17.51
C VAL A 53 23.28 5.57 -18.04
N ALA A 54 24.44 5.64 -18.68
CA ALA A 54 24.93 6.92 -19.23
C ALA A 54 24.00 7.46 -20.33
N LYS A 55 23.36 6.59 -21.12
CA LYS A 55 22.40 7.00 -22.15
C LYS A 55 21.10 7.47 -21.51
N LEU A 56 20.62 6.76 -20.46
CA LEU A 56 19.43 7.16 -19.72
C LEU A 56 19.65 8.54 -19.05
N ALA A 57 20.80 8.74 -18.40
CA ALA A 57 21.14 10.01 -17.77
C ALA A 57 21.13 11.18 -18.77
N ALA A 58 21.64 10.98 -19.99
CA ALA A 58 21.68 11.99 -21.03
C ALA A 58 20.34 12.22 -21.75
N ALA A 59 19.47 11.23 -21.80
CA ALA A 59 18.20 11.29 -22.53
C ALA A 59 17.09 11.99 -21.73
N PRO A 60 16.11 12.61 -22.40
CA PRO A 60 14.85 12.97 -21.76
C PRO A 60 14.07 11.72 -21.38
N VAL A 61 13.24 11.79 -20.34
CA VAL A 61 12.42 10.65 -19.82
C VAL A 61 11.57 9.99 -20.92
N THR A 62 11.07 10.76 -21.88
CA THR A 62 10.30 10.25 -23.04
C THR A 62 11.08 9.29 -23.95
N GLY A 63 12.40 9.30 -23.88
CA GLY A 63 13.27 8.38 -24.63
C GLY A 63 13.68 7.12 -23.85
N TRP A 64 13.35 7.03 -22.57
CA TRP A 64 13.85 5.98 -21.69
C TRP A 64 13.35 4.59 -22.05
N GLU A 65 12.06 4.45 -22.36
CA GLU A 65 11.47 3.17 -22.73
C GLU A 65 12.20 2.50 -23.92
N ALA A 66 12.54 3.28 -24.94
CA ALA A 66 13.27 2.75 -26.09
C ALA A 66 14.69 2.30 -25.72
N ILE A 67 15.37 3.01 -24.80
CA ILE A 67 16.70 2.63 -24.32
C ILE A 67 16.63 1.37 -23.46
N LEU A 68 15.67 1.30 -22.54
CA LEU A 68 15.49 0.20 -21.62
C LEU A 68 15.12 -1.11 -22.36
N LYS A 69 14.19 -1.01 -23.33
CA LYS A 69 13.75 -2.16 -24.16
C LYS A 69 14.72 -2.57 -25.26
N ALA A 70 15.79 -1.78 -25.52
CA ALA A 70 16.84 -2.18 -26.45
C ALA A 70 17.56 -3.44 -25.96
N PRO A 71 18.14 -4.26 -26.85
CA PRO A 71 18.91 -5.44 -26.46
C PRO A 71 19.95 -5.12 -25.39
N ASP A 72 20.11 -6.04 -24.45
CA ASP A 72 21.09 -5.88 -23.38
C ASP A 72 22.52 -5.92 -23.94
N SER A 73 23.44 -5.26 -23.23
CA SER A 73 24.86 -5.30 -23.55
C SER A 73 25.42 -6.72 -23.41
N ALA A 74 26.45 -7.03 -24.17
CA ALA A 74 27.09 -8.36 -24.13
C ALA A 74 27.67 -8.69 -22.73
N THR A 75 27.94 -7.70 -21.92
CA THR A 75 28.52 -7.84 -20.58
C THR A 75 27.48 -7.65 -19.46
N GLN A 76 26.20 -7.43 -19.78
CA GLN A 76 25.13 -7.06 -18.84
C GLN A 76 25.14 -7.91 -17.56
N VAL A 77 25.18 -9.24 -17.68
CA VAL A 77 25.11 -10.15 -16.53
C VAL A 77 26.31 -9.95 -15.61
N ALA A 78 27.53 -9.90 -16.16
CA ALA A 78 28.77 -9.77 -15.39
C ALA A 78 28.87 -8.37 -14.74
N ASP A 79 28.52 -7.32 -15.48
CA ASP A 79 28.54 -5.94 -15.00
C ASP A 79 27.50 -5.72 -13.89
N PHE A 80 26.29 -6.28 -14.04
CA PHE A 80 25.27 -6.22 -13.01
C PHE A 80 25.64 -7.00 -11.75
N GLN A 81 26.23 -8.19 -11.86
CA GLN A 81 26.73 -8.94 -10.71
C GLN A 81 27.82 -8.15 -9.97
N THR A 82 28.72 -7.50 -10.71
CA THR A 82 29.74 -6.62 -10.13
C THR A 82 29.12 -5.45 -9.37
N LEU A 83 28.10 -4.82 -9.98
CA LEU A 83 27.34 -3.73 -9.34
C LEU A 83 26.64 -4.17 -8.05
N GLN A 84 25.96 -5.32 -8.09
CA GLN A 84 25.31 -5.87 -6.89
C GLN A 84 26.31 -6.18 -5.77
N ALA A 85 27.48 -6.72 -6.11
CA ALA A 85 28.52 -7.00 -5.13
C ALA A 85 29.09 -5.71 -4.51
N ALA A 86 29.19 -4.63 -5.29
CA ALA A 86 29.65 -3.34 -4.80
C ALA A 86 28.61 -2.63 -3.91
N CYS A 87 27.30 -2.84 -4.18
CA CYS A 87 26.18 -2.21 -3.48
C CYS A 87 25.33 -3.28 -2.77
N ALA A 88 25.92 -3.96 -1.78
CA ALA A 88 25.39 -5.19 -1.17
C ALA A 88 24.22 -4.98 -0.16
N GLY A 89 23.52 -3.86 -0.19
CA GLY A 89 22.43 -3.54 0.75
C GLY A 89 21.15 -4.34 0.51
N ALA A 90 20.82 -4.65 -0.74
CA ALA A 90 19.64 -5.41 -1.11
C ALA A 90 19.96 -6.90 -1.35
N LYS A 91 19.14 -7.79 -0.79
CA LYS A 91 19.37 -9.24 -0.85
C LYS A 91 18.84 -9.92 -2.10
N GLY A 92 17.97 -9.26 -2.85
CA GLY A 92 17.28 -9.79 -4.03
C GLY A 92 17.45 -8.92 -5.27
N LEU A 93 16.55 -9.07 -6.21
CA LEU A 93 16.43 -8.27 -7.42
C LEU A 93 15.23 -7.36 -7.29
N ASP A 94 15.40 -6.09 -7.55
CA ASP A 94 14.32 -5.12 -7.71
C ASP A 94 13.69 -5.18 -9.11
N SER A 95 12.67 -4.36 -9.35
CA SER A 95 11.89 -4.39 -10.59
C SER A 95 12.67 -3.81 -11.76
N ASN A 96 13.10 -4.65 -12.68
CA ASN A 96 13.63 -4.19 -13.95
C ASN A 96 12.49 -3.81 -14.93
N GLU A 97 12.85 -3.27 -16.11
CA GLU A 97 11.86 -2.87 -17.13
C GLU A 97 10.94 -4.02 -17.54
N ALA A 98 11.44 -5.26 -17.62
CA ALA A 98 10.63 -6.40 -18.05
C ALA A 98 9.56 -6.77 -17.01
N LEU A 99 9.89 -6.76 -15.73
CA LEU A 99 8.94 -6.98 -14.65
C LEU A 99 7.92 -5.84 -14.58
N PHE A 100 8.39 -4.59 -14.62
CA PHE A 100 7.53 -3.44 -14.55
C PHE A 100 6.54 -3.35 -15.73
N ASP A 101 7.00 -3.61 -16.96
CA ASP A 101 6.14 -3.68 -18.14
C ASP A 101 5.13 -4.85 -18.06
N ALA A 102 5.53 -5.97 -17.48
CA ALA A 102 4.63 -7.12 -17.28
C ALA A 102 3.57 -6.83 -16.20
N SER A 103 3.92 -6.15 -15.10
CA SER A 103 2.98 -5.76 -14.06
C SER A 103 1.93 -4.79 -14.62
N LEU A 104 2.35 -3.73 -15.32
CA LEU A 104 1.44 -2.76 -15.94
C LEU A 104 0.42 -3.42 -16.88
N LYS A 105 0.86 -4.36 -17.73
CA LYS A 105 -0.04 -5.12 -18.60
C LYS A 105 -1.02 -6.00 -17.83
N ALA A 106 -0.57 -6.63 -16.77
CA ALA A 106 -1.42 -7.44 -15.91
C ALA A 106 -2.46 -6.58 -15.18
N GLU A 107 -2.04 -5.46 -14.61
CA GLU A 107 -2.88 -4.47 -13.95
C GLU A 107 -3.98 -3.96 -14.88
N HIS A 108 -3.63 -3.58 -16.12
CA HIS A 108 -4.58 -3.17 -17.14
C HIS A 108 -5.58 -4.29 -17.49
N THR A 109 -5.06 -5.52 -17.63
CA THR A 109 -5.87 -6.68 -18.02
C THR A 109 -6.89 -7.04 -16.94
N HIS A 110 -6.50 -7.04 -15.68
CA HIS A 110 -7.35 -7.42 -14.55
C HIS A 110 -8.19 -6.25 -14.01
N GLY A 111 -7.76 -5.00 -14.23
CA GLY A 111 -8.41 -3.77 -13.77
C GLY A 111 -9.09 -2.95 -14.88
N PRO A 112 -9.99 -3.53 -15.70
CA PRO A 112 -10.65 -2.73 -16.72
C PRO A 112 -11.51 -1.64 -16.08
N GLY A 113 -11.33 -0.41 -16.56
CA GLY A 113 -12.13 0.74 -16.10
C GLY A 113 -11.73 1.30 -14.73
N VAL A 114 -10.53 1.00 -14.23
CA VAL A 114 -9.93 1.61 -13.04
C VAL A 114 -10.14 3.13 -13.07
N LYS A 115 -10.65 3.68 -11.98
CA LYS A 115 -10.97 5.12 -11.85
C LYS A 115 -9.79 5.91 -11.35
N PHE A 116 -9.01 5.32 -10.48
CA PHE A 116 -7.75 5.90 -10.03
C PHE A 116 -6.77 4.81 -9.57
N VAL A 117 -5.50 5.19 -9.57
CA VAL A 117 -4.39 4.36 -9.11
C VAL A 117 -3.76 5.06 -7.90
N THR A 118 -3.40 4.30 -6.88
CA THR A 118 -2.58 4.76 -5.76
C THR A 118 -1.22 4.08 -5.79
N ILE A 119 -0.15 4.82 -5.51
CA ILE A 119 1.22 4.29 -5.36
C ILE A 119 1.72 4.72 -3.99
N SER A 120 1.90 3.76 -3.10
CA SER A 120 2.26 4.01 -1.68
C SER A 120 3.78 4.12 -1.47
N GLY A 121 4.50 4.75 -2.40
CA GLY A 121 5.92 5.06 -2.27
C GLY A 121 6.88 3.99 -2.78
N ASP A 122 8.16 4.28 -2.63
CA ASP A 122 9.33 3.51 -3.06
C ASP A 122 9.32 3.19 -4.56
N LEU A 123 9.46 4.27 -5.35
CA LEU A 123 9.57 4.21 -6.81
C LEU A 123 10.98 3.78 -7.24
N LEU A 124 12.01 4.20 -6.49
CA LEU A 124 13.42 4.01 -6.80
C LEU A 124 13.97 2.70 -6.23
N VAL A 125 14.85 2.05 -6.99
CA VAL A 125 15.57 0.84 -6.57
C VAL A 125 16.38 1.06 -5.29
N HIS A 126 16.53 0.02 -4.48
CA HIS A 126 17.40 0.05 -3.30
C HIS A 126 18.84 0.38 -3.66
N GLN A 127 19.54 1.11 -2.75
CA GLN A 127 20.94 1.52 -2.93
C GLN A 127 21.15 2.33 -4.22
N PHE A 128 20.20 3.18 -4.57
CA PHE A 128 20.22 3.95 -5.82
C PHE A 128 21.47 4.83 -5.92
N ASP A 129 21.87 5.49 -4.84
CA ASP A 129 23.06 6.34 -4.73
C ASP A 129 24.35 5.54 -4.97
N CYS A 130 24.51 4.40 -4.28
CA CYS A 130 25.65 3.50 -4.48
C CYS A 130 25.72 3.00 -5.93
N ARG A 131 24.59 2.56 -6.48
CA ARG A 131 24.50 2.04 -7.87
C ARG A 131 24.89 3.12 -8.87
N PHE A 132 24.37 4.33 -8.73
CA PHE A 132 24.69 5.43 -9.61
C PHE A 132 26.18 5.79 -9.54
N ALA A 133 26.71 6.00 -8.32
CA ALA A 133 28.12 6.34 -8.13
C ALA A 133 29.07 5.26 -8.65
N THR A 134 28.70 3.97 -8.47
CA THR A 134 29.51 2.84 -8.96
C THR A 134 29.52 2.78 -10.49
N VAL A 135 28.40 2.96 -11.16
CA VAL A 135 28.30 2.89 -12.63
C VAL A 135 28.90 4.13 -13.28
N MET A 136 28.53 5.31 -12.82
CA MET A 136 28.91 6.59 -13.43
C MET A 136 30.31 7.05 -13.00
N LYS A 137 30.91 6.42 -11.98
CA LYS A 137 32.20 6.83 -11.37
C LYS A 137 32.18 8.28 -10.84
N THR A 138 31.01 8.78 -10.50
CA THR A 138 30.79 10.13 -9.97
C THR A 138 29.42 10.21 -9.28
N GLU A 139 29.30 11.07 -8.30
CA GLU A 139 28.01 11.43 -7.70
C GLU A 139 27.31 12.59 -8.44
N LYS A 140 28.03 13.26 -9.34
CA LYS A 140 27.45 14.38 -10.09
C LYS A 140 26.34 13.89 -11.02
N GLY A 141 25.16 14.50 -10.89
CA GLY A 141 23.98 14.13 -11.67
C GLY A 141 23.11 13.07 -11.02
N TYR A 142 23.47 12.57 -9.85
CA TYR A 142 22.67 11.59 -9.11
C TYR A 142 21.23 12.08 -8.90
N GLY A 143 21.04 13.25 -8.30
CA GLY A 143 19.71 13.78 -8.01
C GLY A 143 18.85 13.94 -9.26
N GLU A 144 19.41 14.43 -10.38
CA GLU A 144 18.69 14.53 -11.66
C GLU A 144 18.29 13.14 -12.18
N PHE A 145 19.17 12.14 -12.02
CA PHE A 145 18.87 10.79 -12.47
C PHE A 145 17.78 10.13 -11.61
N ALA A 146 17.78 10.38 -10.29
CA ALA A 146 16.72 9.95 -9.38
C ALA A 146 15.37 10.59 -9.75
N GLU A 147 15.33 11.91 -9.97
CA GLU A 147 14.14 12.64 -10.42
C GLU A 147 13.58 12.08 -11.75
N LYS A 148 14.47 11.82 -12.73
CA LYS A 148 14.11 11.22 -14.01
C LYS A 148 13.53 9.81 -13.83
N THR A 149 14.10 9.01 -12.91
CA THR A 149 13.64 7.65 -12.65
C THR A 149 12.24 7.65 -12.05
N ALA A 150 12.02 8.44 -11.00
CA ALA A 150 10.69 8.58 -10.39
C ALA A 150 9.66 9.10 -11.41
N SER A 151 10.02 10.12 -12.19
CA SER A 151 9.15 10.64 -13.24
C SER A 151 8.87 9.61 -14.35
N TYR A 152 9.81 8.72 -14.66
CA TYR A 152 9.61 7.64 -15.61
C TYR A 152 8.55 6.65 -15.10
N VAL A 153 8.69 6.20 -13.87
CA VAL A 153 7.74 5.26 -13.24
C VAL A 153 6.33 5.85 -13.24
N ILE A 154 6.16 7.07 -12.73
CA ILE A 154 4.87 7.75 -12.67
C ILE A 154 4.24 7.85 -14.07
N LYS A 155 5.00 8.33 -15.05
CA LYS A 155 4.50 8.51 -16.42
C LYS A 155 4.17 7.20 -17.13
N ARG A 156 4.84 6.11 -16.82
CA ARG A 156 4.49 4.78 -17.35
C ARG A 156 3.14 4.30 -16.81
N VAL A 157 2.88 4.47 -15.50
CA VAL A 157 1.56 4.19 -14.91
C VAL A 157 0.48 5.08 -15.51
N GLU A 158 0.74 6.39 -15.65
CA GLU A 158 -0.20 7.34 -16.28
C GLU A 158 -0.53 6.99 -17.73
N ALA A 159 0.44 6.50 -18.48
CA ALA A 159 0.27 6.12 -19.88
C ALA A 159 -0.54 4.82 -20.01
N GLU A 160 -0.36 3.87 -19.10
CA GLU A 160 -1.13 2.62 -19.07
C GLU A 160 -2.59 2.87 -18.66
N PHE A 161 -2.84 3.85 -17.76
CA PHE A 161 -4.17 4.22 -17.28
C PHE A 161 -4.55 5.65 -17.68
N PRO A 162 -4.73 5.95 -18.97
CA PRO A 162 -4.84 7.34 -19.49
C PRO A 162 -6.10 8.07 -19.02
N THR A 163 -7.11 7.36 -18.51
CA THR A 163 -8.37 7.95 -18.02
C THR A 163 -8.47 7.95 -16.49
N ALA A 164 -7.53 7.31 -15.80
CA ALA A 164 -7.49 7.27 -14.35
C ALA A 164 -6.65 8.41 -13.78
N SER A 165 -6.98 8.86 -12.57
CA SER A 165 -6.04 9.67 -11.78
C SER A 165 -4.97 8.77 -11.17
N VAL A 166 -3.75 9.29 -11.03
CA VAL A 166 -2.64 8.59 -10.38
C VAL A 166 -2.19 9.42 -9.19
N TYR A 167 -2.31 8.86 -8.00
CA TYR A 167 -1.91 9.47 -6.74
C TYR A 167 -0.65 8.78 -6.22
N VAL A 168 0.37 9.55 -5.88
CA VAL A 168 1.70 9.03 -5.54
C VAL A 168 2.15 9.59 -4.20
N ALA A 169 2.47 8.72 -3.25
CA ALA A 169 3.28 9.04 -2.09
C ALA A 169 4.76 8.80 -2.40
N LEU A 170 5.65 9.42 -1.65
CA LEU A 170 7.07 9.11 -1.66
C LEU A 170 7.40 8.08 -0.58
N GLY A 171 8.36 7.20 -0.85
CA GLY A 171 8.94 6.28 0.12
C GLY A 171 10.35 6.68 0.53
N ASN A 172 10.96 5.88 1.40
CA ASN A 172 12.28 6.20 1.94
C ASN A 172 13.41 6.15 0.90
N ASN A 173 13.23 5.45 -0.21
CA ASN A 173 14.19 5.41 -1.30
C ASN A 173 14.03 6.59 -2.29
N ASP A 174 12.93 7.34 -2.22
CA ASP A 174 12.57 8.37 -3.19
C ASP A 174 13.20 9.72 -2.87
N SER A 175 14.48 9.87 -3.20
CA SER A 175 15.27 11.02 -2.82
C SER A 175 16.38 11.35 -3.80
N SER A 176 16.79 12.61 -3.80
CA SER A 176 17.98 13.11 -4.52
C SER A 176 19.28 12.99 -3.72
N CYS A 177 19.27 12.42 -2.50
CA CYS A 177 20.43 12.37 -1.62
C CYS A 177 20.59 11.06 -0.82
N GLY A 178 19.81 10.03 -1.17
CA GLY A 178 19.98 8.66 -0.67
C GLY A 178 18.83 8.20 0.23
N ASP A 179 18.85 6.92 0.56
CA ASP A 179 17.85 6.26 1.38
C ASP A 179 17.64 6.97 2.73
N TYR A 180 16.40 7.20 3.12
CA TYR A 180 16.00 7.97 4.32
C TYR A 180 16.57 9.40 4.41
N ALA A 181 16.96 10.02 3.30
CA ALA A 181 17.52 11.36 3.31
C ALA A 181 16.75 12.30 2.37
N LEU A 182 16.06 13.29 2.93
CA LEU A 182 15.33 14.31 2.19
C LEU A 182 15.21 15.58 3.04
N ASP A 183 15.31 16.74 2.40
CA ASP A 183 15.07 18.04 3.01
C ASP A 183 13.71 18.59 2.60
N MET A 184 13.06 19.39 3.45
CA MET A 184 11.95 20.21 2.99
C MET A 184 12.40 21.12 1.86
N HIS A 185 11.54 21.34 0.88
CA HIS A 185 11.82 22.10 -0.34
C HIS A 185 13.00 21.53 -1.18
N ASP A 186 13.27 20.22 -1.05
CA ASP A 186 14.33 19.57 -1.81
C ASP A 186 14.11 19.68 -3.32
N ARG A 187 15.23 19.65 -4.06
CA ARG A 187 15.17 19.64 -5.53
C ARG A 187 14.42 18.43 -6.10
N PHE A 188 14.44 17.28 -5.42
CA PHE A 188 13.70 16.08 -5.83
C PHE A 188 12.21 16.37 -5.87
N LEU A 189 11.69 17.06 -4.85
CA LEU A 189 10.28 17.45 -4.78
C LEU A 189 9.89 18.37 -5.96
N SER A 190 10.67 19.42 -6.20
CA SER A 190 10.44 20.32 -7.32
C SER A 190 10.65 19.66 -8.69
N GLY A 191 11.61 18.74 -8.80
CA GLY A 191 11.95 18.01 -10.03
C GLY A 191 10.89 16.98 -10.44
N THR A 192 10.21 16.36 -9.46
CA THR A 192 9.16 15.37 -9.69
C THR A 192 7.74 15.94 -9.64
N SER A 193 7.55 17.14 -9.10
CA SER A 193 6.24 17.77 -8.88
C SER A 193 5.34 17.77 -10.12
N LYS A 194 5.94 18.05 -11.29
CA LYS A 194 5.17 18.03 -12.55
C LYS A 194 4.61 16.64 -12.87
N ALA A 195 5.38 15.58 -12.67
CA ALA A 195 4.89 14.22 -12.90
C ALA A 195 3.76 13.87 -11.94
N VAL A 196 3.90 14.23 -10.67
CA VAL A 196 2.86 13.97 -9.65
C VAL A 196 1.56 14.73 -9.95
N VAL A 197 1.64 16.03 -10.27
CA VAL A 197 0.41 16.83 -10.50
C VAL A 197 -0.26 16.55 -11.85
N ASP A 198 0.49 16.13 -12.87
CA ASP A 198 -0.06 15.68 -14.15
C ASP A 198 -0.97 14.44 -13.96
N GLY A 199 -0.69 13.63 -12.93
CA GLY A 199 -1.49 12.46 -12.52
C GLY A 199 -2.83 12.81 -11.87
N LEU A 200 -3.03 14.03 -11.36
CA LEU A 200 -4.25 14.46 -10.65
C LEU A 200 -5.39 14.79 -11.63
N ARG A 201 -5.69 13.85 -12.52
CA ARG A 201 -6.73 14.03 -13.55
C ARG A 201 -8.10 14.17 -12.91
N GLY A 202 -8.91 15.13 -13.39
CA GLY A 202 -10.24 15.40 -12.88
C GLY A 202 -10.30 16.18 -11.55
N ALA A 203 -9.17 16.48 -10.94
CA ALA A 203 -9.10 17.41 -9.82
C ALA A 203 -9.35 18.86 -10.28
N SER A 204 -9.81 19.72 -9.38
CA SER A 204 -9.98 21.14 -9.66
C SER A 204 -8.62 21.81 -9.88
N ALA A 205 -8.60 22.89 -10.67
CA ALA A 205 -7.38 23.66 -10.88
C ALA A 205 -6.80 24.22 -9.56
N GLU A 206 -7.65 24.53 -8.61
CA GLU A 206 -7.27 24.98 -7.27
C GLU A 206 -6.59 23.86 -6.48
N ASP A 207 -7.21 22.66 -6.44
CA ASP A 207 -6.59 21.48 -5.79
C ASP A 207 -5.24 21.14 -6.42
N VAL A 208 -5.11 21.16 -7.76
CA VAL A 208 -3.84 20.89 -8.45
C VAL A 208 -2.77 21.91 -8.10
N ALA A 209 -3.13 23.19 -8.06
CA ALA A 209 -2.18 24.26 -7.71
C ALA A 209 -1.72 24.17 -6.25
N GLN A 210 -2.65 23.87 -5.33
CA GLN A 210 -2.33 23.68 -3.91
C GLN A 210 -1.51 22.42 -3.72
N ALA A 211 -1.89 21.30 -4.35
CA ALA A 211 -1.16 20.04 -4.28
C ALA A 211 0.29 20.21 -4.78
N LYS A 212 0.50 20.99 -5.84
CA LYS A 212 1.85 21.32 -6.31
C LYS A 212 2.65 22.08 -5.25
N THR A 213 2.05 23.09 -4.65
CA THR A 213 2.71 23.92 -3.62
C THR A 213 3.09 23.08 -2.40
N ASP A 214 2.17 22.27 -1.90
CA ASP A 214 2.37 21.43 -0.73
C ASP A 214 3.40 20.33 -1.01
N TYR A 215 3.32 19.69 -2.18
CA TYR A 215 4.28 18.67 -2.60
C TYR A 215 5.70 19.22 -2.72
N GLU A 216 5.87 20.39 -3.33
CA GLU A 216 7.18 21.05 -3.44
C GLU A 216 7.72 21.52 -2.07
N ALA A 217 6.85 21.70 -1.09
CA ALA A 217 7.26 22.04 0.27
C ALA A 217 7.78 20.82 1.05
N GLY A 218 7.12 19.65 0.95
CA GLY A 218 7.49 18.53 1.79
C GLY A 218 6.99 17.15 1.33
N GLY A 219 6.67 16.96 0.05
CA GLY A 219 6.25 15.66 -0.49
C GLY A 219 4.82 15.25 -0.13
N TYR A 220 4.08 16.09 0.58
CA TYR A 220 2.69 15.85 0.97
C TYR A 220 1.72 16.72 0.16
N PHE A 221 0.48 16.26 0.02
CA PHE A 221 -0.59 17.05 -0.62
C PHE A 221 -1.99 16.54 -0.28
N SER A 222 -2.98 17.37 -0.57
CA SER A 222 -4.39 17.09 -0.36
C SER A 222 -5.17 17.31 -1.64
N VAL A 223 -6.05 16.37 -2.01
CA VAL A 223 -6.89 16.48 -3.20
C VAL A 223 -8.24 15.79 -2.98
N GLU A 224 -9.32 16.32 -3.55
CA GLU A 224 -10.59 15.60 -3.60
C GLU A 224 -10.46 14.43 -4.58
N LEU A 225 -10.89 13.23 -4.16
CA LEU A 225 -10.88 12.04 -5.02
C LEU A 225 -11.84 12.23 -6.19
N VAL A 226 -11.45 11.70 -7.36
CA VAL A 226 -12.21 11.84 -8.61
C VAL A 226 -13.62 11.25 -8.52
N ALA A 227 -14.52 11.79 -9.31
CA ALA A 227 -15.87 11.26 -9.46
C ALA A 227 -15.87 9.77 -9.79
N PRO A 228 -16.79 8.97 -9.22
CA PRO A 228 -17.98 9.39 -8.46
C PRO A 228 -17.76 9.55 -6.94
N MET A 229 -16.53 9.49 -6.44
CA MET A 229 -16.18 9.72 -5.04
C MET A 229 -16.55 11.16 -4.66
N LYS A 230 -17.57 11.34 -3.84
CA LYS A 230 -18.02 12.69 -3.43
C LYS A 230 -17.63 12.98 -2.00
N LYS A 231 -17.19 14.21 -1.74
CA LYS A 231 -16.80 14.63 -0.40
C LYS A 231 -15.81 13.67 0.25
N THR A 232 -14.89 13.18 -0.54
CA THR A 232 -13.83 12.29 -0.10
C THR A 232 -12.49 12.90 -0.50
N ARG A 233 -11.67 13.17 0.49
CA ARG A 233 -10.36 13.77 0.30
C ARG A 233 -9.26 12.73 0.51
N LEU A 234 -8.29 12.70 -0.39
CA LEU A 234 -7.06 11.97 -0.20
C LEU A 234 -6.01 12.91 0.39
N LEU A 235 -5.45 12.53 1.52
CA LEU A 235 -4.28 13.17 2.11
C LEU A 235 -3.08 12.26 1.87
N VAL A 236 -2.16 12.71 1.04
CA VAL A 236 -0.88 12.05 0.84
C VAL A 236 0.14 12.68 1.77
N ILE A 237 0.89 11.86 2.50
CA ILE A 237 1.93 12.32 3.42
C ILE A 237 3.27 11.74 3.03
N ASP A 238 4.33 12.48 3.23
CA ASP A 238 5.68 11.96 3.25
C ASP A 238 6.06 11.65 4.69
N ASP A 239 5.83 10.41 5.10
CA ASP A 239 6.04 9.95 6.48
C ASP A 239 7.49 9.52 6.74
N MET A 240 8.36 9.56 5.73
CA MET A 240 9.78 9.35 5.88
C MET A 240 10.40 10.32 6.91
N TYR A 241 9.94 11.57 6.95
CA TYR A 241 10.38 12.54 7.98
C TYR A 241 10.14 12.07 9.41
N LEU A 242 9.17 11.17 9.61
CA LEU A 242 8.85 10.58 10.92
C LEU A 242 9.68 9.32 11.21
N SER A 243 10.47 8.82 10.26
CA SER A 243 11.30 7.63 10.47
C SER A 243 12.42 7.91 11.46
N LYS A 244 12.73 6.91 12.29
CA LYS A 244 13.93 6.94 13.18
C LYS A 244 15.24 7.01 12.39
N LYS A 245 15.24 6.62 11.12
CA LYS A 245 16.40 6.63 10.24
C LYS A 245 16.56 7.93 9.46
N TRP A 246 15.51 8.76 9.44
CA TRP A 246 15.52 9.98 8.63
C TRP A 246 16.67 10.93 9.01
N ALA A 247 17.27 11.49 7.98
CA ALA A 247 18.24 12.55 8.06
C ALA A 247 18.03 13.55 6.91
N THR A 248 18.51 14.78 7.11
CA THR A 248 18.61 15.73 6.01
C THR A 248 19.67 15.29 5.00
N CYS A 249 19.65 15.85 3.79
CA CYS A 249 20.68 15.60 2.77
C CYS A 249 22.10 15.95 3.26
N SER A 250 22.21 16.87 4.20
CA SER A 250 23.48 17.18 4.90
C SER A 250 23.86 16.17 5.99
N LYS A 251 23.08 15.10 6.16
CA LYS A 251 23.22 14.07 7.21
C LYS A 251 23.08 14.62 8.63
N LYS A 252 22.38 15.73 8.80
CA LYS A 252 22.01 16.33 10.09
C LYS A 252 20.51 16.13 10.31
N ALA A 253 20.12 15.81 11.53
CA ALA A 253 18.71 15.76 11.87
C ALA A 253 18.19 17.19 12.11
N ASP A 254 17.11 17.56 11.43
CA ASP A 254 16.32 18.75 11.76
C ASP A 254 14.99 18.31 12.38
N LYS A 255 14.74 18.73 13.62
CA LYS A 255 13.53 18.32 14.36
C LYS A 255 12.27 19.13 14.00
N SER A 256 12.41 20.16 13.16
CA SER A 256 11.26 20.98 12.73
C SER A 256 10.45 20.29 11.63
N ASP A 257 11.09 19.55 10.74
CA ASP A 257 10.45 18.94 9.57
C ASP A 257 9.43 17.86 9.94
N PRO A 258 9.72 16.91 10.86
CA PRO A 258 8.69 15.97 11.34
C PRO A 258 7.45 16.67 11.94
N ALA A 259 7.66 17.76 12.71
CA ALA A 259 6.56 18.50 13.28
C ALA A 259 5.72 19.25 12.23
N ALA A 260 6.34 19.71 11.15
CA ALA A 260 5.66 20.37 10.04
C ALA A 260 4.69 19.41 9.34
N VAL A 261 5.12 18.17 9.06
CA VAL A 261 4.27 17.13 8.45
C VAL A 261 3.03 16.85 9.31
N LEU A 262 3.20 16.62 10.61
CA LEU A 262 2.07 16.36 11.50
C LEU A 262 1.15 17.58 11.65
N THR A 263 1.70 18.79 11.67
CA THR A 263 0.92 20.03 11.75
C THR A 263 0.07 20.20 10.49
N TRP A 264 0.66 19.97 9.31
CA TRP A 264 -0.07 20.02 8.05
C TRP A 264 -1.19 18.97 8.02
N LEU A 265 -0.89 17.71 8.37
CA LEU A 265 -1.86 16.62 8.39
C LEU A 265 -3.05 16.92 9.29
N LYS A 266 -2.81 17.39 10.51
CA LYS A 266 -3.87 17.81 11.46
C LYS A 266 -4.75 18.90 10.90
N SER A 267 -4.14 19.94 10.31
CA SER A 267 -4.88 21.02 9.68
C SER A 267 -5.80 20.53 8.55
N GLN A 268 -5.33 19.57 7.73
CA GLN A 268 -6.14 18.98 6.66
C GLN A 268 -7.29 18.13 7.22
N LEU A 269 -7.04 17.32 8.26
CA LEU A 269 -8.05 16.49 8.92
C LEU A 269 -9.12 17.33 9.62
N ASP A 270 -8.72 18.35 10.36
CA ASP A 270 -9.64 19.30 10.99
C ASP A 270 -10.50 20.03 9.95
N GLY A 271 -9.89 20.47 8.85
CA GLY A 271 -10.59 21.09 7.73
C GLY A 271 -11.60 20.17 7.07
N ALA A 272 -11.24 18.91 6.84
CA ALA A 272 -12.14 17.90 6.26
C ALA A 272 -13.33 17.62 7.20
N ALA A 273 -13.08 17.48 8.49
CA ALA A 273 -14.13 17.33 9.51
C ALA A 273 -15.13 18.49 9.46
N GLN A 274 -14.64 19.74 9.41
CA GLN A 274 -15.48 20.94 9.34
C GLN A 274 -16.34 20.99 8.06
N ARG A 275 -15.82 20.49 6.94
CA ARG A 275 -16.54 20.42 5.66
C ARG A 275 -17.46 19.20 5.55
N GLY A 276 -17.41 18.27 6.53
CA GLY A 276 -18.17 17.01 6.50
C GLY A 276 -17.70 16.07 5.40
N GLU A 277 -16.41 16.11 5.08
CA GLU A 277 -15.74 15.22 4.15
C GLU A 277 -15.30 13.94 4.86
N LYS A 278 -15.15 12.85 4.11
CA LYS A 278 -14.40 11.64 4.52
C LYS A 278 -12.99 11.71 3.96
N VAL A 279 -12.09 11.01 4.62
CA VAL A 279 -10.66 11.09 4.31
C VAL A 279 -10.08 9.69 4.10
N TRP A 280 -9.25 9.58 3.07
CA TRP A 280 -8.23 8.55 2.93
C TRP A 280 -6.88 9.15 3.24
N VAL A 281 -6.05 8.45 4.00
CA VAL A 281 -4.67 8.84 4.26
C VAL A 281 -3.76 7.85 3.57
N MET A 282 -2.84 8.34 2.75
CA MET A 282 -1.83 7.53 2.08
C MET A 282 -0.44 8.02 2.46
N GLY A 283 0.39 7.12 2.94
CA GLY A 283 1.81 7.30 3.18
C GLY A 283 2.59 6.11 2.66
N HIS A 284 3.80 5.94 3.14
CA HIS A 284 4.65 4.81 2.79
C HIS A 284 4.93 3.92 3.99
N ILE A 285 5.45 4.47 5.06
CA ILE A 285 5.86 3.73 6.25
C ILE A 285 4.67 3.58 7.20
N PRO A 286 4.17 2.36 7.47
CA PRO A 286 2.97 2.19 8.27
C PRO A 286 3.16 2.63 9.73
N PRO A 287 2.13 3.15 10.40
CA PRO A 287 2.19 3.41 11.84
C PRO A 287 2.25 2.11 12.63
N GLY A 288 2.79 2.17 13.86
CA GLY A 288 2.80 1.08 14.81
C GLY A 288 4.11 0.33 14.90
N ILE A 289 4.03 -0.94 15.29
CA ILE A 289 5.18 -1.78 15.64
C ILE A 289 5.74 -2.48 14.39
N ASP A 290 7.05 -2.36 14.21
CA ASP A 290 7.84 -3.24 13.34
C ASP A 290 8.07 -4.57 14.07
N VAL A 291 7.17 -5.52 13.85
CA VAL A 291 7.20 -6.81 14.53
C VAL A 291 8.41 -7.63 14.10
N TYR A 292 8.79 -7.55 12.81
CA TYR A 292 9.97 -8.25 12.30
C TYR A 292 11.25 -7.79 13.00
N ALA A 293 11.51 -6.49 13.04
CA ALA A 293 12.68 -5.95 13.70
C ALA A 293 12.66 -6.23 15.23
N THR A 294 11.48 -6.16 15.85
CA THR A 294 11.27 -6.49 17.26
C THR A 294 11.66 -7.95 17.57
N LEU A 295 11.16 -8.90 16.78
CA LEU A 295 11.47 -10.32 16.95
C LEU A 295 12.94 -10.62 16.70
N LYS A 296 13.52 -10.01 15.67
CA LYS A 296 14.94 -10.16 15.34
C LYS A 296 15.87 -9.71 16.46
N LYS A 297 15.49 -8.69 17.23
CA LYS A 297 16.25 -8.25 18.43
C LYS A 297 16.16 -9.22 19.59
N GLY A 298 15.15 -10.10 19.63
CA GLY A 298 14.96 -11.06 20.70
C GLY A 298 14.60 -10.46 22.06
N LYS A 299 14.13 -9.22 22.10
CA LYS A 299 13.82 -8.45 23.33
C LYS A 299 12.37 -7.99 23.42
N THR A 300 11.47 -8.74 22.81
CA THR A 300 10.04 -8.40 22.67
C THR A 300 9.36 -7.99 23.99
N CYS A 301 9.77 -8.58 25.11
CA CYS A 301 9.14 -8.33 26.41
C CYS A 301 9.94 -7.39 27.31
N ASP A 302 11.11 -6.94 26.87
CA ASP A 302 11.91 -5.97 27.62
C ASP A 302 11.28 -4.57 27.49
N VAL A 303 11.54 -3.69 28.46
CA VAL A 303 11.23 -2.27 28.35
C VAL A 303 12.11 -1.69 27.24
N ASN A 304 11.51 -0.92 26.32
CA ASN A 304 12.15 -0.44 25.09
C ASN A 304 12.64 -1.57 24.16
N GLY A 305 12.02 -2.74 24.23
CA GLY A 305 12.36 -3.90 23.41
C GLY A 305 11.66 -3.92 22.06
N ALA A 306 10.44 -3.36 21.98
CA ALA A 306 9.70 -3.28 20.73
C ALA A 306 10.20 -2.11 19.84
N GLU A 307 10.29 -2.36 18.54
CA GLU A 307 10.60 -1.35 17.54
C GLU A 307 9.31 -0.78 16.94
N THR A 308 9.22 0.54 16.84
CA THR A 308 8.20 1.21 16.05
C THR A 308 8.79 1.59 14.68
N PHE A 309 7.99 1.52 13.62
CA PHE A 309 8.41 2.01 12.30
C PHE A 309 8.76 3.49 12.34
N LEU A 310 7.90 4.29 12.95
CA LEU A 310 8.01 5.74 13.02
C LEU A 310 8.32 6.22 14.43
N ALA A 311 8.93 7.38 14.53
CA ALA A 311 9.17 8.10 15.76
C ALA A 311 8.12 9.19 15.98
N PRO A 312 7.80 9.55 17.23
CA PRO A 312 6.96 10.72 17.48
C PRO A 312 7.71 12.03 17.15
N ALA A 313 7.00 13.00 16.59
CA ALA A 313 7.48 14.37 16.48
C ALA A 313 7.15 15.12 17.80
N GLY A 314 8.14 15.24 18.65
CA GLY A 314 7.93 15.76 19.99
C GLY A 314 7.19 14.78 20.91
N LYS A 315 5.91 15.04 21.18
CA LYS A 315 5.07 14.17 22.03
C LYS A 315 3.97 13.44 21.28
N GLU A 316 3.82 13.69 19.98
CA GLU A 316 2.71 13.22 19.17
C GLU A 316 3.27 12.35 18.02
N SER A 317 2.71 11.17 17.86
CA SER A 317 3.05 10.26 16.75
C SER A 317 2.03 10.38 15.62
N LEU A 318 2.35 9.83 14.44
CA LEU A 318 1.39 9.69 13.35
C LEU A 318 0.14 8.91 13.83
N ALA A 319 0.33 7.83 14.58
CA ALA A 319 -0.77 7.05 15.12
C ALA A 319 -1.71 7.90 15.99
N ASP A 320 -1.17 8.75 16.89
CA ASP A 320 -1.97 9.63 17.74
C ASP A 320 -2.84 10.60 16.92
N VAL A 321 -2.27 11.16 15.84
CA VAL A 321 -3.00 12.08 14.94
C VAL A 321 -4.14 11.36 14.22
N LEU A 322 -3.86 10.18 13.65
CA LEU A 322 -4.87 9.41 12.92
C LEU A 322 -5.96 8.89 13.86
N GLU A 323 -5.60 8.45 15.07
CA GLU A 323 -6.53 7.98 16.10
C GLU A 323 -7.48 9.08 16.57
N ALA A 324 -6.96 10.29 16.73
CA ALA A 324 -7.75 11.46 17.12
C ALA A 324 -8.81 11.86 16.09
N HIS A 325 -8.64 11.46 14.82
CA HIS A 325 -9.52 11.76 13.67
C HIS A 325 -10.15 10.51 13.04
N ALA A 326 -10.24 9.41 13.80
CA ALA A 326 -10.75 8.13 13.29
C ALA A 326 -12.22 8.17 12.85
N ASP A 327 -12.97 9.18 13.23
CA ASP A 327 -14.35 9.44 12.79
C ASP A 327 -14.43 10.02 11.37
N VAL A 328 -13.36 10.63 10.91
CA VAL A 328 -13.24 11.24 9.56
C VAL A 328 -12.55 10.31 8.58
N ILE A 329 -11.53 9.56 9.06
CA ILE A 329 -10.69 8.69 8.22
C ILE A 329 -11.38 7.36 7.97
N THR A 330 -11.58 7.00 6.69
CA THR A 330 -12.22 5.74 6.28
C THR A 330 -11.24 4.69 5.76
N LEU A 331 -10.01 5.10 5.40
CA LEU A 331 -8.97 4.17 4.93
C LEU A 331 -7.58 4.78 5.11
N GLY A 332 -6.63 3.96 5.57
CA GLY A 332 -5.19 4.20 5.49
C GLY A 332 -4.55 3.27 4.45
N LEU A 333 -3.65 3.79 3.63
CA LEU A 333 -2.88 3.05 2.64
C LEU A 333 -1.38 3.25 2.88
N PHE A 334 -0.63 2.15 3.02
CA PHE A 334 0.81 2.19 3.28
C PHE A 334 1.52 1.05 2.52
N GLY A 335 2.84 1.10 2.45
CA GLY A 335 3.72 0.11 1.84
C GLY A 335 4.87 -0.30 2.76
N HIS A 336 6.13 -0.18 2.28
CA HIS A 336 7.37 -0.29 3.02
C HIS A 336 7.78 -1.69 3.48
N THR A 337 6.84 -2.48 3.95
CA THR A 337 7.12 -3.84 4.43
C THR A 337 7.23 -4.85 3.31
N HIS A 338 6.80 -4.47 2.10
CA HIS A 338 6.63 -5.30 0.91
C HIS A 338 5.54 -6.38 1.05
N MET A 339 4.92 -6.48 2.22
CA MET A 339 3.95 -7.52 2.57
C MET A 339 2.51 -7.03 2.41
N ASP A 340 1.60 -7.97 2.20
CA ASP A 340 0.17 -7.69 2.21
C ASP A 340 -0.35 -7.65 3.64
N GLU A 341 -0.46 -6.45 4.20
CA GLU A 341 -0.80 -6.26 5.60
C GLU A 341 -2.20 -5.70 5.82
N MET A 342 -2.79 -6.10 6.94
CA MET A 342 -3.99 -5.48 7.51
C MET A 342 -3.66 -4.98 8.91
N LYS A 343 -3.92 -3.69 9.17
CA LYS A 343 -3.80 -3.12 10.52
C LYS A 343 -5.07 -2.38 10.90
N LEU A 344 -5.38 -2.36 12.17
CA LEU A 344 -6.47 -1.58 12.75
C LEU A 344 -5.88 -0.56 13.73
N LEU A 345 -5.92 0.70 13.38
CA LEU A 345 -5.63 1.76 14.33
C LEU A 345 -6.89 1.98 15.18
N PRO A 346 -6.86 1.67 16.49
CA PRO A 346 -8.05 1.82 17.35
C PRO A 346 -8.49 3.28 17.44
N GLY A 347 -9.79 3.53 17.45
CA GLY A 347 -10.38 4.86 17.71
C GLY A 347 -11.03 4.95 19.09
N LYS A 348 -11.22 6.15 19.59
CA LYS A 348 -11.67 6.41 20.98
C LYS A 348 -13.01 5.75 21.34
N ASP A 349 -13.98 5.72 20.46
CA ASP A 349 -15.34 5.23 20.73
C ASP A 349 -15.61 3.81 20.20
N GLY A 350 -14.57 3.01 20.13
CA GLY A 350 -14.64 1.63 19.58
C GLY A 350 -14.70 1.56 18.05
N GLY A 351 -14.61 2.72 17.37
CA GLY A 351 -14.32 2.86 15.96
C GLY A 351 -12.83 2.60 15.68
N GLY A 352 -12.32 3.12 14.58
CA GLY A 352 -10.90 3.04 14.24
C GLY A 352 -10.66 3.28 12.76
N VAL A 353 -9.39 3.33 12.38
CA VAL A 353 -8.95 3.45 10.99
C VAL A 353 -8.51 2.09 10.48
N PRO A 354 -9.19 1.54 9.45
CA PRO A 354 -8.70 0.37 8.77
C PRO A 354 -7.47 0.77 7.92
N ILE A 355 -6.40 0.02 8.03
CA ILE A 355 -5.16 0.26 7.28
C ILE A 355 -4.87 -0.96 6.41
N LYS A 356 -4.67 -0.71 5.12
CA LYS A 356 -4.20 -1.68 4.14
C LYS A 356 -2.72 -1.42 3.86
N GLY A 357 -1.85 -2.37 4.21
CA GLY A 357 -0.51 -2.45 3.68
C GLY A 357 -0.57 -3.07 2.29
N VAL A 358 -0.07 -2.36 1.30
CA VAL A 358 -0.08 -2.80 -0.10
C VAL A 358 1.20 -3.56 -0.38
N ALA A 359 1.08 -4.81 -0.81
CA ALA A 359 2.23 -5.63 -1.17
C ALA A 359 3.01 -5.06 -2.37
N SER A 360 4.29 -5.39 -2.45
CA SER A 360 5.21 -4.78 -3.42
C SER A 360 5.15 -5.41 -4.81
N ILE A 361 5.46 -4.59 -5.82
CA ILE A 361 5.83 -5.07 -7.16
C ILE A 361 7.26 -5.64 -7.15
N SER A 362 8.16 -5.08 -6.34
CA SER A 362 9.53 -5.58 -6.22
C SER A 362 9.58 -6.91 -5.47
N PRO A 363 10.29 -7.94 -5.99
CA PRO A 363 10.49 -9.22 -5.32
C PRO A 363 11.73 -9.26 -4.42
N VAL A 364 12.29 -8.12 -4.03
CA VAL A 364 13.61 -8.01 -3.41
C VAL A 364 13.73 -8.77 -2.09
N ASP A 365 12.68 -8.83 -1.30
CA ASP A 365 12.66 -9.54 -0.01
C ASP A 365 12.31 -11.03 -0.13
N GLY A 366 12.13 -11.52 -1.36
CA GLY A 366 11.82 -12.92 -1.63
C GLY A 366 10.36 -13.17 -1.97
N ASN A 367 9.49 -12.19 -1.74
CA ASN A 367 8.08 -12.19 -2.08
C ASN A 367 7.82 -12.32 -3.59
N MET A 368 6.58 -12.65 -3.94
CA MET A 368 6.13 -12.61 -5.33
C MET A 368 5.64 -11.20 -5.68
N PRO A 369 6.01 -10.67 -6.87
CA PRO A 369 5.45 -9.40 -7.34
C PRO A 369 3.93 -9.44 -7.35
N SER A 370 3.28 -8.43 -6.77
CA SER A 370 1.83 -8.42 -6.62
C SER A 370 1.24 -7.01 -6.66
N PHE A 371 -0.06 -6.92 -6.97
CA PHE A 371 -0.84 -5.70 -6.90
C PHE A 371 -2.25 -5.98 -6.38
N THR A 372 -2.90 -4.94 -5.88
CA THR A 372 -4.25 -5.03 -5.31
C THR A 372 -5.26 -4.31 -6.20
N LEU A 373 -6.36 -4.99 -6.53
CA LEU A 373 -7.55 -4.39 -7.15
C LEU A 373 -8.67 -4.32 -6.13
N ALA A 374 -9.06 -3.12 -5.78
CA ALA A 374 -10.12 -2.83 -4.81
C ALA A 374 -11.43 -2.45 -5.49
N LYS A 375 -12.54 -2.75 -4.81
CA LYS A 375 -13.90 -2.29 -5.14
C LYS A 375 -14.33 -1.31 -4.08
N ILE A 376 -14.52 -0.07 -4.47
CA ILE A 376 -14.88 1.02 -3.56
C ILE A 376 -16.33 1.41 -3.77
N ASP A 377 -17.09 1.49 -2.68
CA ASP A 377 -18.42 2.12 -2.69
C ASP A 377 -18.25 3.65 -2.65
N PRO A 378 -18.57 4.38 -3.72
CA PRO A 378 -18.38 5.82 -3.76
C PRO A 378 -19.32 6.61 -2.85
N ALA A 379 -20.38 5.99 -2.34
CA ALA A 379 -21.34 6.64 -1.44
C ALA A 379 -20.89 6.58 0.01
N THR A 380 -20.30 5.46 0.43
CA THR A 380 -19.79 5.27 1.80
C THR A 380 -18.31 5.53 1.93
N THR A 381 -17.58 5.61 0.80
CA THR A 381 -16.12 5.78 0.73
C THR A 381 -15.33 4.60 1.26
N LEU A 382 -16.00 3.48 1.52
CA LEU A 382 -15.39 2.26 2.06
C LEU A 382 -14.95 1.33 0.92
N MET A 383 -13.97 0.53 1.22
CA MET A 383 -13.53 -0.56 0.36
C MET A 383 -14.41 -1.77 0.64
N ASP A 384 -15.35 -2.07 -0.28
CA ASP A 384 -16.27 -3.20 -0.13
C ASP A 384 -15.54 -4.52 -0.21
N ASP A 385 -14.58 -4.63 -1.15
CA ASP A 385 -13.79 -5.83 -1.35
C ASP A 385 -12.46 -5.47 -2.03
N TYR A 386 -11.49 -6.35 -1.96
CA TYR A 386 -10.30 -6.30 -2.80
C TYR A 386 -9.82 -7.70 -3.16
N ALA A 387 -9.05 -7.79 -4.22
CA ALA A 387 -8.34 -8.99 -4.63
C ALA A 387 -6.88 -8.68 -4.89
N VAL A 388 -6.00 -9.60 -4.49
CA VAL A 388 -4.57 -9.54 -4.78
C VAL A 388 -4.27 -10.43 -5.97
N TYR A 389 -3.45 -9.91 -6.86
CA TYR A 389 -2.97 -10.60 -8.07
C TYR A 389 -1.46 -10.73 -7.98
N VAL A 390 -0.98 -11.93 -8.26
CA VAL A 390 0.44 -12.28 -8.14
C VAL A 390 1.03 -12.69 -9.48
N ALA A 391 2.31 -12.39 -9.64
CA ALA A 391 3.10 -12.79 -10.79
C ALA A 391 3.28 -14.32 -10.86
N PRO A 392 3.51 -14.89 -12.06
CA PRO A 392 3.81 -16.31 -12.21
C PRO A 392 5.15 -16.72 -11.61
N ASN A 393 6.04 -15.76 -11.37
CA ASN A 393 7.36 -15.93 -10.78
C ASN A 393 7.96 -14.55 -10.44
N LYS A 394 9.11 -14.51 -9.77
CA LYS A 394 9.81 -13.27 -9.37
C LYS A 394 10.27 -12.37 -10.52
N SER A 395 10.32 -12.85 -11.75
CA SER A 395 10.62 -12.00 -12.91
C SER A 395 9.38 -11.34 -13.53
N GLY A 396 8.20 -11.73 -13.10
CA GLY A 396 6.92 -11.23 -13.60
C GLY A 396 6.54 -11.68 -15.00
N VAL A 397 7.42 -12.40 -15.70
CA VAL A 397 7.24 -12.81 -17.10
C VAL A 397 7.16 -14.34 -17.24
N GLY A 398 6.68 -14.79 -18.41
CA GLY A 398 6.64 -16.23 -18.75
C GLY A 398 5.34 -16.93 -18.37
N GLY A 399 4.34 -16.20 -17.89
CA GLY A 399 3.00 -16.71 -17.58
C GLY A 399 2.02 -15.60 -17.23
N PRO A 400 0.73 -15.92 -17.07
CA PRO A 400 -0.26 -14.95 -16.63
C PRO A 400 -0.07 -14.61 -15.15
N TRP A 401 -0.34 -13.36 -14.81
CA TRP A 401 -0.59 -12.97 -13.43
C TRP A 401 -1.97 -13.49 -13.03
N THR A 402 -2.10 -14.04 -11.84
CA THR A 402 -3.32 -14.70 -11.39
C THR A 402 -3.82 -14.12 -10.08
N ARG A 403 -5.12 -14.15 -9.88
CA ARG A 403 -5.71 -13.81 -8.60
C ARG A 403 -5.24 -14.84 -7.55
N GLU A 404 -4.65 -14.37 -6.49
CA GLU A 404 -4.28 -15.19 -5.35
C GLU A 404 -5.49 -15.39 -4.44
N TYR A 405 -6.04 -14.29 -3.91
CA TYR A 405 -7.18 -14.33 -3.00
C TYR A 405 -8.08 -13.09 -3.16
N GLY A 406 -9.22 -13.10 -2.47
CA GLY A 406 -10.09 -11.95 -2.28
C GLY A 406 -10.50 -11.81 -0.83
N PHE A 407 -10.49 -10.58 -0.32
CA PHE A 407 -10.75 -10.26 1.09
C PHE A 407 -12.07 -10.83 1.59
N GLY A 408 -13.15 -10.57 0.87
CA GLY A 408 -14.49 -11.02 1.27
C GLY A 408 -14.64 -12.54 1.31
N GLU A 409 -14.02 -13.22 0.35
CA GLU A 409 -14.02 -14.68 0.23
C GLU A 409 -13.19 -15.33 1.34
N THR A 410 -11.98 -14.82 1.58
CA THR A 410 -11.03 -15.41 2.53
C THR A 410 -11.44 -15.16 3.98
N TYR A 411 -11.83 -13.92 4.30
CA TYR A 411 -12.09 -13.51 5.70
C TYR A 411 -13.57 -13.44 6.06
N GLY A 412 -14.50 -13.76 5.13
CA GLY A 412 -15.94 -13.77 5.37
C GLY A 412 -16.54 -12.39 5.68
N GLN A 413 -15.86 -11.32 5.30
CA GLN A 413 -16.26 -9.94 5.54
C GLN A 413 -16.80 -9.30 4.27
N LYS A 414 -17.80 -8.41 4.41
CA LYS A 414 -18.41 -7.72 3.25
C LYS A 414 -17.78 -6.39 2.92
N VAL A 415 -17.01 -5.82 3.85
CA VAL A 415 -16.42 -4.49 3.72
C VAL A 415 -15.10 -4.48 4.51
N PHE A 416 -14.05 -3.94 3.92
CA PHE A 416 -12.81 -3.67 4.63
C PHE A 416 -13.01 -2.42 5.50
N SER A 417 -13.23 -2.61 6.78
CA SER A 417 -13.58 -1.56 7.73
C SER A 417 -12.97 -1.83 9.10
N ALA A 418 -12.96 -0.82 9.96
CA ALA A 418 -12.52 -1.00 11.34
C ALA A 418 -13.30 -2.11 12.08
N ALA A 419 -14.60 -2.23 11.82
CA ALA A 419 -15.44 -3.26 12.43
C ALA A 419 -15.04 -4.67 11.94
N SER A 420 -14.80 -4.84 10.65
CA SER A 420 -14.36 -6.11 10.06
C SER A 420 -12.98 -6.50 10.56
N LEU A 421 -12.03 -5.56 10.56
CA LEU A 421 -10.69 -5.82 11.07
C LEU A 421 -10.68 -6.16 12.56
N LYS A 422 -11.53 -5.52 13.35
CA LYS A 422 -11.70 -5.88 14.78
C LYS A 422 -12.15 -7.32 14.96
N GLN A 423 -13.04 -7.82 14.09
CA GLN A 423 -13.49 -9.21 14.12
C GLN A 423 -12.36 -10.16 13.67
N ILE A 424 -11.66 -9.85 12.59
CA ILE A 424 -10.55 -10.66 12.08
C ILE A 424 -9.42 -10.74 13.12
N VAL A 425 -8.93 -9.61 13.63
CA VAL A 425 -7.87 -9.55 14.65
C VAL A 425 -8.32 -10.27 15.95
N GLY A 426 -9.59 -10.13 16.32
CA GLY A 426 -10.18 -10.85 17.44
C GLY A 426 -10.16 -12.37 17.23
N GLY A 427 -10.46 -12.83 16.01
CA GLY A 427 -10.38 -14.25 15.62
C GLY A 427 -8.94 -14.77 15.67
N PHE A 428 -7.99 -14.04 15.12
CA PHE A 428 -6.57 -14.38 15.17
C PHE A 428 -6.05 -14.43 16.61
N ARG A 429 -6.47 -13.49 17.46
CA ARG A 429 -6.07 -13.46 18.87
C ARG A 429 -6.65 -14.63 19.67
N ALA A 430 -7.82 -15.13 19.29
CA ALA A 430 -8.41 -16.33 19.87
C ALA A 430 -7.73 -17.64 19.41
N ASP A 431 -6.86 -17.55 18.39
CA ASP A 431 -6.10 -18.65 17.81
C ASP A 431 -4.58 -18.42 17.96
N PRO A 432 -4.01 -18.56 19.15
CA PRO A 432 -2.60 -18.25 19.40
C PRO A 432 -1.61 -19.21 18.72
N GLN A 433 -2.10 -20.28 18.09
CA GLN A 433 -1.29 -21.24 17.34
C GLN A 433 -1.36 -21.01 15.82
N GLY A 434 -2.19 -20.08 15.33
CA GLY A 434 -2.40 -19.89 13.89
C GLY A 434 -3.00 -21.11 13.18
N ALA A 435 -3.79 -21.93 13.89
CA ALA A 435 -4.24 -23.23 13.39
C ALA A 435 -5.57 -23.19 12.64
N THR A 436 -6.34 -22.11 12.75
CA THR A 436 -7.61 -21.98 12.03
C THR A 436 -7.37 -21.72 10.54
N ALA A 437 -8.34 -22.09 9.70
CA ALA A 437 -8.25 -21.86 8.26
C ALA A 437 -8.06 -20.37 7.93
N MET A 438 -8.67 -19.46 8.70
CA MET A 438 -8.52 -18.03 8.51
C MET A 438 -7.11 -17.54 8.88
N SER A 439 -6.52 -18.04 9.95
CA SER A 439 -5.14 -17.72 10.35
C SER A 439 -4.13 -18.23 9.32
N GLN A 440 -4.29 -19.50 8.90
CA GLN A 440 -3.43 -20.09 7.85
C GLN A 440 -3.54 -19.38 6.51
N ALA A 441 -4.73 -18.92 6.15
CA ALA A 441 -4.90 -18.08 4.95
C ALA A 441 -4.10 -16.78 5.08
N TYR A 442 -4.21 -16.08 6.20
CA TYR A 442 -3.44 -14.85 6.41
C TYR A 442 -1.92 -15.07 6.42
N GLU A 443 -1.43 -16.19 6.94
CA GLU A 443 -0.01 -16.54 6.88
C GLU A 443 0.52 -16.69 5.43
N ILE A 444 -0.37 -17.12 4.50
CA ILE A 444 -0.04 -17.24 3.07
C ILE A 444 -0.21 -15.88 2.38
N ASP A 445 -1.34 -15.21 2.64
CA ASP A 445 -1.70 -13.94 1.98
C ASP A 445 -0.73 -12.80 2.35
N PHE A 446 -0.11 -12.86 3.53
CA PHE A 446 0.81 -11.84 4.04
C PHE A 446 2.07 -11.69 3.19
N ASP A 447 2.70 -12.79 2.79
CA ASP A 447 3.77 -12.81 1.77
C ASP A 447 3.24 -13.64 0.60
N PRO A 448 2.81 -12.99 -0.49
CA PRO A 448 2.08 -13.67 -1.54
C PRO A 448 2.68 -15.02 -1.97
N LEU A 449 1.87 -16.07 -1.86
CA LEU A 449 2.14 -17.50 -2.14
C LEU A 449 3.02 -18.24 -1.13
N TYR A 450 3.61 -17.59 -0.13
CA TYR A 450 4.51 -18.28 0.81
C TYR A 450 4.35 -17.80 2.25
N PRO A 451 4.07 -18.69 3.23
CA PRO A 451 4.13 -18.32 4.62
C PRO A 451 5.60 -18.06 5.01
N ILE A 452 5.89 -16.86 5.50
CA ILE A 452 7.24 -16.55 5.96
C ILE A 452 7.48 -17.13 7.37
N PRO A 453 8.63 -17.78 7.60
CA PRO A 453 8.89 -18.43 8.88
C PRO A 453 8.80 -17.51 10.09
N VAL A 454 9.18 -16.23 9.95
CA VAL A 454 9.13 -15.27 11.04
C VAL A 454 7.71 -14.93 11.45
N LEU A 455 6.76 -14.87 10.52
CA LEU A 455 5.34 -14.67 10.82
C LEU A 455 4.74 -15.88 11.51
N VAL A 456 4.98 -17.08 10.96
CA VAL A 456 4.47 -18.35 11.53
C VAL A 456 5.00 -18.56 12.94
N LEU A 457 6.30 -18.41 13.18
CA LEU A 457 6.93 -18.55 14.48
C LEU A 457 6.60 -17.42 15.45
N GLY A 458 6.31 -16.23 14.94
CA GLY A 458 5.95 -15.03 15.69
C GLY A 458 4.46 -14.69 15.64
N TRP A 459 3.59 -15.65 15.31
CA TRP A 459 2.16 -15.43 15.09
C TRP A 459 1.48 -14.57 16.17
N PRO A 460 1.59 -14.86 17.47
CA PRO A 460 0.95 -14.03 18.51
C PRO A 460 1.46 -12.59 18.51
N GLN A 461 2.74 -12.38 18.21
CA GLN A 461 3.35 -11.05 18.14
C GLN A 461 2.86 -10.29 16.90
N TYR A 462 2.78 -10.93 15.75
CA TYR A 462 2.23 -10.32 14.54
C TYR A 462 0.76 -9.93 14.73
N VAL A 463 -0.05 -10.79 15.36
CA VAL A 463 -1.45 -10.47 15.69
C VAL A 463 -1.54 -9.27 16.65
N CYS A 464 -0.63 -9.17 17.64
CA CYS A 464 -0.57 -7.98 18.50
C CYS A 464 -0.18 -6.73 17.72
N GLY A 465 0.75 -6.84 16.77
CA GLY A 465 1.18 -5.70 15.90
C GLY A 465 0.11 -5.19 14.95
N MET A 466 -0.98 -5.95 14.75
CA MET A 466 -2.07 -5.50 13.89
C MET A 466 -2.91 -4.38 14.52
N ASP A 467 -3.04 -4.31 15.84
CA ASP A 467 -3.89 -3.31 16.51
C ASP A 467 -3.26 -2.66 17.75
N LYS A 468 -1.98 -2.91 18.02
CA LYS A 468 -1.22 -2.27 19.10
C LYS A 468 -0.14 -1.37 18.51
N MET A 469 -0.36 -0.06 18.60
CA MET A 469 0.47 0.94 17.92
C MET A 469 1.64 1.42 18.76
N THR A 470 1.54 1.31 20.08
CA THR A 470 2.59 1.71 21.02
C THR A 470 3.35 0.52 21.56
N GLU A 471 4.61 0.74 21.95
CA GLU A 471 5.41 -0.29 22.63
C GLU A 471 4.73 -0.87 23.87
N ALA A 472 4.11 -0.01 24.70
CA ALA A 472 3.48 -0.44 25.94
C ALA A 472 2.27 -1.36 25.70
N GLU A 473 1.42 -1.00 24.74
CA GLU A 473 0.26 -1.82 24.34
C GLU A 473 0.69 -3.14 23.71
N PHE A 474 1.66 -3.07 22.80
CA PHE A 474 2.21 -4.26 22.13
C PHE A 474 2.80 -5.23 23.15
N ARG A 475 3.64 -4.75 24.06
CA ARG A 475 4.23 -5.58 25.12
C ARG A 475 3.17 -6.19 26.03
N SER A 476 2.14 -5.42 26.41
CA SER A 476 1.02 -5.94 27.21
C SER A 476 0.27 -7.08 26.50
N CYS A 477 0.16 -7.01 25.18
CA CYS A 477 -0.47 -8.04 24.35
C CYS A 477 0.48 -9.25 24.12
N ALA A 478 1.67 -8.99 23.58
CA ALA A 478 2.61 -10.01 23.12
C ALA A 478 3.28 -10.81 24.25
N CYS A 479 3.27 -10.28 25.48
CA CYS A 479 3.92 -10.86 26.65
C CYS A 479 2.93 -11.27 27.76
N ALA A 480 1.64 -11.27 27.48
CA ALA A 480 0.63 -11.71 28.42
C ALA A 480 0.88 -13.19 28.78
N GLY A 481 1.14 -13.45 30.08
CA GLY A 481 1.36 -14.81 30.58
C GLY A 481 2.83 -15.28 30.63
N LYS A 482 3.78 -14.37 30.40
CA LYS A 482 5.22 -14.63 30.58
C LYS A 482 5.72 -14.05 31.90
#